data_7f0a302d313d7b0afba4675e2a1dc6ba
#
_entry.id   7f0a302d313d7b0afba4675e2a1dc6ba
#
_cell.length_a   1.000
_cell.length_b   1.000
_cell.length_c   1.000
_cell.angle_alpha   90.00
_cell.angle_beta   90.00
_cell.angle_gamma   90.00
#
_symmetry.space_group_name_H-M   'P 1'
#
loop_
_entity.id
_entity.type
_entity.pdbx_description
1 polymer ?
#
loop_
_entity_poly.entity_id
_entity_poly.type
_entity_poly.pdbx_seq_one_letter_code
_entity_poly.pdbx_strand_id
1 'polypeptide(L)'
;DWYDLCDEYGLYVMDEANVESHGLWAKGFYVGERDEWKSAIVERNVNMVKRDKNHPSIIFWSMGNESGWGKNFDKAYEEIKRCDPEKRPVHYEAKNPAYAKVLSRYDFISNMYNPLNEIIKQYNEDQSRPMLICEYAHSMGNGLGNFRKFWNLFYKYPRMHGGFTWDWVDQGLRLKDKNGKEYWEVINYSDGANSNDGLVNPDREVQPELYELKKVFQNFNVENIDINEGLVSISNANYFTDTKGIILCWTLLENGL
;
A
#
# COMPACT_ATOMS: atom_id res chain seq x y z
N ASP A 1 -19.42 -4.56 -4.71
CA ASP A 1 -19.58 -3.98 -3.36
C ASP A 1 -18.31 -3.32 -2.80
N TRP A 2 -17.07 -3.90 -3.01
CA TRP A 2 -15.84 -3.30 -2.47
C TRP A 2 -15.58 -1.91 -3.06
N TYR A 3 -15.54 -1.79 -4.36
CA TYR A 3 -15.30 -0.50 -5.04
C TYR A 3 -16.45 0.47 -4.82
N ASP A 4 -17.70 -0.01 -4.75
CA ASP A 4 -18.86 0.84 -4.43
C ASP A 4 -18.70 1.49 -3.04
N LEU A 5 -18.21 0.74 -2.06
CA LEU A 5 -17.90 1.28 -0.73
C LEU A 5 -16.73 2.27 -0.77
N CYS A 6 -15.69 1.98 -1.55
CA CYS A 6 -14.59 2.93 -1.72
C CYS A 6 -15.06 4.24 -2.38
N ASP A 7 -15.94 4.15 -3.37
CA ASP A 7 -16.57 5.31 -4.02
C ASP A 7 -17.41 6.11 -3.01
N GLU A 8 -18.22 5.43 -2.19
CA GLU A 8 -19.09 6.06 -1.19
C GLU A 8 -18.29 6.75 -0.07
N TYR A 9 -17.26 6.09 0.45
CA TYR A 9 -16.45 6.61 1.55
C TYR A 9 -15.29 7.52 1.09
N GLY A 10 -15.07 7.67 -0.20
CA GLY A 10 -14.01 8.52 -0.75
C GLY A 10 -12.60 7.95 -0.51
N LEU A 11 -12.44 6.64 -0.55
CA LEU A 11 -11.15 5.98 -0.42
C LEU A 11 -10.46 5.89 -1.78
N TYR A 12 -9.19 6.27 -1.85
CA TYR A 12 -8.39 6.05 -3.04
C TYR A 12 -7.97 4.60 -3.16
N VAL A 13 -8.07 4.06 -4.37
CA VAL A 13 -7.78 2.67 -4.69
C VAL A 13 -6.70 2.58 -5.76
N MET A 14 -5.71 1.74 -5.52
CA MET A 14 -4.89 1.13 -6.58
C MET A 14 -5.46 -0.25 -6.83
N ASP A 15 -6.11 -0.45 -7.96
CA ASP A 15 -6.65 -1.76 -8.33
C ASP A 15 -5.57 -2.60 -8.99
N GLU A 16 -5.41 -3.84 -8.53
CA GLU A 16 -4.33 -4.72 -8.97
C GLU A 16 -4.85 -5.98 -9.64
N ALA A 17 -4.25 -6.29 -10.79
CA ALA A 17 -4.50 -7.54 -11.48
C ALA A 17 -3.94 -8.72 -10.68
N ASN A 18 -4.69 -9.82 -10.63
CA ASN A 18 -4.29 -11.03 -9.92
C ASN A 18 -3.17 -11.80 -10.68
N VAL A 19 -2.02 -11.15 -10.81
CA VAL A 19 -0.78 -11.71 -11.37
C VAL A 19 0.27 -11.75 -10.27
N GLU A 20 0.44 -12.90 -9.67
CA GLU A 20 1.40 -13.18 -8.62
C GLU A 20 2.05 -14.53 -8.88
N SER A 21 3.38 -14.60 -8.85
CA SER A 21 4.10 -15.86 -9.02
C SER A 21 5.40 -15.92 -8.19
N HIS A 22 5.35 -15.41 -6.97
CA HIS A 22 6.48 -15.29 -6.05
C HIS A 22 7.32 -16.57 -5.95
N GLY A 23 6.68 -17.72 -5.77
CA GLY A 23 7.37 -19.01 -5.68
C GLY A 23 8.14 -19.43 -6.94
N LEU A 24 7.75 -18.95 -8.12
CA LEU A 24 8.48 -19.13 -9.37
C LEU A 24 9.55 -18.05 -9.54
N TRP A 25 9.20 -16.80 -9.29
CA TRP A 25 10.09 -15.65 -9.38
C TRP A 25 11.30 -15.80 -8.46
N ALA A 26 11.11 -16.22 -7.23
CA ALA A 26 12.18 -16.49 -6.28
C ALA A 26 13.17 -17.56 -6.74
N LYS A 27 12.74 -18.44 -7.65
CA LYS A 27 13.59 -19.47 -8.29
C LYS A 27 14.17 -19.04 -9.64
N GLY A 28 14.00 -17.77 -10.01
CA GLY A 28 14.49 -17.22 -11.29
C GLY A 28 13.64 -17.61 -12.51
N PHE A 29 12.40 -18.03 -12.30
CA PHE A 29 11.46 -18.28 -13.39
C PHE A 29 10.50 -17.09 -13.53
N TYR A 30 10.71 -16.30 -14.58
CA TYR A 30 9.98 -15.06 -14.80
C TYR A 30 8.86 -15.25 -15.83
N VAL A 31 7.62 -15.31 -15.38
CA VAL A 31 6.45 -15.46 -16.27
C VAL A 31 6.29 -14.27 -17.21
N GLY A 32 6.79 -13.10 -16.83
CA GLY A 32 6.78 -11.90 -17.64
C GLY A 32 7.55 -12.00 -18.96
N GLU A 33 8.54 -12.89 -19.06
CA GLU A 33 9.39 -13.08 -20.24
C GLU A 33 8.90 -14.19 -21.19
N ARG A 34 7.99 -15.06 -20.72
CA ARG A 34 7.62 -16.29 -21.39
C ARG A 34 6.35 -16.13 -22.22
N ASP A 35 6.43 -16.52 -23.51
CA ASP A 35 5.34 -16.35 -24.46
C ASP A 35 4.06 -17.10 -24.06
N GLU A 36 4.19 -18.27 -23.45
CA GLU A 36 3.07 -19.08 -22.98
C GLU A 36 2.22 -18.38 -21.90
N TRP A 37 2.77 -17.41 -21.15
CA TRP A 37 2.06 -16.65 -20.14
C TRP A 37 1.50 -15.31 -20.62
N LYS A 38 1.87 -14.87 -21.81
CA LYS A 38 1.52 -13.55 -22.35
C LYS A 38 0.01 -13.29 -22.34
N SER A 39 -0.74 -14.25 -22.88
CA SER A 39 -2.20 -14.12 -22.97
C SER A 39 -2.83 -13.98 -21.59
N ALA A 40 -2.42 -14.84 -20.64
CA ALA A 40 -2.96 -14.83 -19.28
C ALA A 40 -2.66 -13.50 -18.54
N ILE A 41 -1.43 -12.99 -18.66
CA ILE A 41 -1.05 -11.72 -18.00
C ILE A 41 -1.82 -10.54 -18.60
N VAL A 42 -1.84 -10.44 -19.94
CA VAL A 42 -2.52 -9.34 -20.63
C VAL A 42 -4.02 -9.38 -20.37
N GLU A 43 -4.65 -10.56 -20.44
CA GLU A 43 -6.09 -10.72 -20.24
C GLU A 43 -6.52 -10.33 -18.82
N ARG A 44 -5.81 -10.75 -17.80
CA ARG A 44 -6.11 -10.38 -16.40
C ARG A 44 -6.09 -8.87 -16.21
N ASN A 45 -5.07 -8.22 -16.72
CA ASN A 45 -4.95 -6.76 -16.67
C ASN A 45 -6.05 -6.04 -17.44
N VAL A 46 -6.36 -6.48 -18.65
CA VAL A 46 -7.42 -5.88 -19.46
C VAL A 46 -8.80 -6.09 -18.84
N ASN A 47 -9.06 -7.27 -18.28
CA ASN A 47 -10.34 -7.58 -17.64
C ASN A 47 -10.54 -6.76 -16.36
N MET A 48 -9.51 -6.56 -15.55
CA MET A 48 -9.53 -5.63 -14.42
C MET A 48 -9.99 -4.24 -14.86
N VAL A 49 -9.29 -3.62 -15.81
CA VAL A 49 -9.63 -2.29 -16.30
C VAL A 49 -11.04 -2.22 -16.89
N LYS A 50 -11.44 -3.20 -17.70
CA LYS A 50 -12.77 -3.22 -18.32
C LYS A 50 -13.90 -3.32 -17.29
N ARG A 51 -13.69 -4.10 -16.24
CA ARG A 51 -14.66 -4.29 -15.17
C ARG A 51 -14.78 -3.02 -14.30
N ASP A 52 -13.64 -2.42 -13.93
CA ASP A 52 -13.57 -1.52 -12.78
C ASP A 52 -13.34 -0.04 -13.17
N LYS A 53 -13.07 0.28 -14.43
CA LYS A 53 -12.75 1.66 -14.90
C LYS A 53 -13.79 2.73 -14.59
N ASN A 54 -15.02 2.35 -14.27
CA ASN A 54 -16.12 3.29 -13.98
C ASN A 54 -16.17 3.66 -12.47
N HIS A 55 -15.31 3.09 -11.63
CA HIS A 55 -15.20 3.46 -10.22
C HIS A 55 -14.29 4.69 -10.05
N PRO A 56 -14.81 5.84 -9.57
CA PRO A 56 -14.01 7.05 -9.39
C PRO A 56 -12.97 6.92 -8.27
N SER A 57 -13.16 6.01 -7.33
CA SER A 57 -12.18 5.68 -6.29
C SER A 57 -10.87 5.13 -6.85
N ILE A 58 -10.92 4.41 -7.97
CA ILE A 58 -9.73 3.84 -8.60
C ILE A 58 -8.96 4.94 -9.31
N ILE A 59 -7.80 5.27 -8.74
CA ILE A 59 -6.92 6.32 -9.26
C ILE A 59 -5.67 5.78 -9.94
N PHE A 60 -5.31 4.53 -9.67
CA PHE A 60 -4.14 3.83 -10.22
C PHE A 60 -4.49 2.40 -10.59
N TRP A 61 -3.74 1.86 -11.57
CA TRP A 61 -3.75 0.43 -11.91
C TRP A 61 -2.42 -0.19 -11.52
N SER A 62 -2.44 -1.41 -10.98
CA SER A 62 -1.25 -2.22 -10.78
C SER A 62 -1.33 -3.50 -11.61
N MET A 63 -0.25 -3.83 -12.31
CA MET A 63 -0.24 -4.97 -13.22
C MET A 63 -0.01 -6.31 -12.53
N GLY A 64 0.22 -6.31 -11.22
CA GLY A 64 0.51 -7.47 -10.42
C GLY A 64 1.75 -7.29 -9.57
N ASN A 65 2.19 -8.38 -8.94
CA ASN A 65 3.27 -8.38 -7.97
C ASN A 65 4.21 -9.57 -8.19
N GLU A 66 5.50 -9.39 -7.86
CA GLU A 66 6.55 -10.40 -7.71
C GLU A 66 6.54 -11.57 -8.74
N SER A 67 6.27 -11.25 -10.00
CA SER A 67 6.19 -12.22 -11.10
C SER A 67 7.32 -12.09 -12.12
N GLY A 68 8.31 -11.27 -11.79
CA GLY A 68 9.44 -10.96 -12.66
C GLY A 68 9.06 -10.01 -13.77
N TRP A 69 10.08 -9.49 -14.42
CA TRP A 69 9.96 -8.55 -15.52
C TRP A 69 9.80 -9.25 -16.85
N GLY A 70 9.37 -8.53 -17.86
CA GLY A 70 9.45 -8.98 -19.22
C GLY A 70 8.42 -8.36 -20.16
N LYS A 71 8.54 -8.69 -21.44
CA LYS A 71 7.73 -8.19 -22.55
C LYS A 71 6.20 -8.36 -22.36
N ASN A 72 5.79 -9.31 -21.52
CA ASN A 72 4.37 -9.54 -21.26
C ASN A 72 3.76 -8.40 -20.43
N PHE A 73 4.50 -7.86 -19.47
CA PHE A 73 4.07 -6.68 -18.69
C PHE A 73 4.15 -5.40 -19.53
N ASP A 74 5.16 -5.26 -20.41
CA ASP A 74 5.16 -4.15 -21.37
C ASP A 74 3.88 -4.16 -22.22
N LYS A 75 3.49 -5.37 -22.68
CA LYS A 75 2.25 -5.50 -23.44
C LYS A 75 1.00 -5.26 -22.61
N ALA A 76 0.96 -5.69 -21.37
CA ALA A 76 -0.15 -5.40 -20.45
C ALA A 76 -0.27 -3.90 -20.21
N TYR A 77 0.83 -3.19 -19.99
CA TYR A 77 0.86 -1.72 -19.84
C TYR A 77 0.24 -1.01 -21.06
N GLU A 78 0.68 -1.37 -22.29
CA GLU A 78 0.13 -0.81 -23.51
C GLU A 78 -1.41 -1.01 -23.61
N GLU A 79 -1.87 -2.22 -23.28
CA GLU A 79 -3.28 -2.56 -23.36
C GLU A 79 -4.11 -1.87 -22.26
N ILE A 80 -3.59 -1.72 -21.03
CA ILE A 80 -4.23 -0.91 -19.99
C ILE A 80 -4.41 0.52 -20.51
N LYS A 81 -3.32 1.15 -20.97
CA LYS A 81 -3.38 2.51 -21.52
C LYS A 81 -4.34 2.65 -22.71
N ARG A 82 -4.54 1.58 -23.47
CA ARG A 82 -5.50 1.57 -24.57
C ARG A 82 -6.95 1.45 -24.08
N CYS A 83 -7.19 0.64 -23.05
CA CYS A 83 -8.54 0.30 -22.56
C CYS A 83 -9.09 1.32 -21.55
N ASP A 84 -8.23 1.99 -20.79
CA ASP A 84 -8.65 3.02 -19.85
C ASP A 84 -8.81 4.38 -20.55
N PRO A 85 -10.03 4.94 -20.63
CA PRO A 85 -10.25 6.23 -21.27
C PRO A 85 -9.58 7.39 -20.53
N GLU A 86 -9.45 7.28 -19.18
CA GLU A 86 -8.84 8.29 -18.33
C GLU A 86 -7.31 8.24 -18.32
N LYS A 87 -6.72 7.18 -18.91
CA LYS A 87 -5.25 6.99 -18.95
C LYS A 87 -4.59 7.03 -17.58
N ARG A 88 -5.26 6.49 -16.58
CA ARG A 88 -4.75 6.46 -15.20
C ARG A 88 -3.32 5.92 -15.16
N PRO A 89 -2.52 6.38 -14.20
CA PRO A 89 -1.16 5.85 -14.01
C PRO A 89 -1.15 4.36 -13.70
N VAL A 90 -0.10 3.69 -14.19
CA VAL A 90 0.07 2.24 -14.07
C VAL A 90 1.33 1.93 -13.29
N HIS A 91 1.19 1.06 -12.32
CA HIS A 91 2.22 0.53 -11.44
C HIS A 91 2.54 -0.92 -11.77
N TYR A 92 3.75 -1.34 -11.46
CA TYR A 92 4.14 -2.75 -11.33
C TYR A 92 5.35 -2.86 -10.43
N GLU A 93 5.33 -3.83 -9.52
CA GLU A 93 6.47 -4.16 -8.69
C GLU A 93 7.02 -5.54 -9.00
N ALA A 94 8.31 -5.56 -9.32
CA ALA A 94 9.10 -6.77 -9.36
C ALA A 94 10.48 -6.43 -8.81
N LYS A 95 10.73 -6.77 -7.57
CA LYS A 95 12.00 -6.52 -6.90
C LYS A 95 13.12 -7.35 -7.54
N ASN A 96 13.67 -6.85 -8.65
CA ASN A 96 14.84 -7.47 -9.28
C ASN A 96 15.88 -6.41 -9.67
N PRO A 97 17.05 -6.38 -8.99
CA PRO A 97 18.14 -5.46 -9.29
C PRO A 97 18.63 -5.52 -10.73
N ALA A 98 18.51 -6.69 -11.39
CA ALA A 98 18.93 -6.86 -12.77
C ALA A 98 18.07 -6.06 -13.76
N TYR A 99 16.87 -5.65 -13.36
CA TYR A 99 15.90 -4.94 -14.19
C TYR A 99 15.63 -3.49 -13.73
N ALA A 100 16.43 -2.95 -12.82
CA ALA A 100 16.29 -1.56 -12.36
C ALA A 100 16.22 -0.54 -13.51
N LYS A 101 16.86 -0.84 -14.66
CA LYS A 101 16.78 -0.01 -15.87
C LYS A 101 15.43 -0.12 -16.59
N VAL A 102 14.63 -1.15 -16.33
CA VAL A 102 13.33 -1.38 -16.98
C VAL A 102 12.21 -0.66 -16.22
N LEU A 103 12.38 -0.38 -14.93
CA LEU A 103 11.47 0.47 -14.13
C LEU A 103 11.24 1.86 -14.75
N SER A 104 12.07 2.26 -15.72
CA SER A 104 11.90 3.51 -16.45
C SER A 104 10.72 3.53 -17.45
N ARG A 105 9.97 2.44 -17.59
CA ARG A 105 8.89 2.35 -18.60
C ARG A 105 7.48 2.61 -18.06
N TYR A 106 7.28 2.50 -16.75
CA TYR A 106 5.96 2.70 -16.12
C TYR A 106 5.86 4.06 -15.46
N ASP A 107 4.67 4.37 -14.98
CA ASP A 107 4.36 5.72 -14.54
C ASP A 107 4.91 6.05 -13.15
N PHE A 108 5.32 5.03 -12.37
CA PHE A 108 5.86 5.20 -11.02
C PHE A 108 7.27 4.63 -10.86
N ILE A 109 8.04 5.26 -9.96
CA ILE A 109 9.16 4.59 -9.30
C ILE A 109 8.56 3.80 -8.14
N SER A 110 8.66 2.48 -8.19
CA SER A 110 8.14 1.60 -7.15
C SER A 110 9.23 1.16 -6.17
N ASN A 111 8.84 0.98 -4.92
CA ASN A 111 9.68 0.46 -3.84
C ASN A 111 8.90 -0.55 -3.01
N MET A 112 9.61 -1.60 -2.57
CA MET A 112 9.10 -2.61 -1.66
C MET A 112 10.12 -2.82 -0.54
N TYR A 113 9.76 -2.50 0.72
CA TYR A 113 10.58 -2.68 1.93
C TYR A 113 11.98 -2.07 1.89
N ASN A 114 12.23 -1.09 1.03
CA ASN A 114 13.52 -0.45 1.00
C ASN A 114 13.75 0.42 2.25
N PRO A 115 14.99 0.47 2.77
CA PRO A 115 15.31 1.39 3.85
C PRO A 115 15.25 2.85 3.37
N LEU A 116 14.99 3.75 4.32
CA LEU A 116 14.74 5.17 4.02
C LEU A 116 15.85 5.87 3.20
N ASN A 117 17.12 5.51 3.45
CA ASN A 117 18.24 6.05 2.70
C ASN A 117 18.24 5.63 1.21
N GLU A 118 17.86 4.39 0.92
CA GLU A 118 17.75 3.92 -0.47
C GLU A 118 16.57 4.57 -1.19
N ILE A 119 15.45 4.77 -0.50
CA ILE A 119 14.29 5.50 -1.05
C ILE A 119 14.70 6.93 -1.42
N ILE A 120 15.39 7.64 -0.53
CA ILE A 120 15.87 9.00 -0.80
C ILE A 120 16.87 9.02 -1.98
N LYS A 121 17.76 8.04 -2.05
CA LYS A 121 18.72 7.91 -3.15
C LYS A 121 17.99 7.76 -4.50
N GLN A 122 17.04 6.82 -4.60
CA GLN A 122 16.27 6.60 -5.82
C GLN A 122 15.41 7.82 -6.19
N TYR A 123 14.85 8.51 -5.21
CA TYR A 123 14.14 9.77 -5.42
C TYR A 123 15.00 10.84 -6.09
N ASN A 124 16.27 10.92 -5.72
CA ASN A 124 17.21 11.89 -6.29
C ASN A 124 17.76 11.46 -7.66
N GLU A 125 17.86 10.15 -7.91
CA GLU A 125 18.35 9.60 -9.18
C GLU A 125 17.34 9.75 -10.33
N ASP A 126 16.06 9.59 -10.06
CA ASP A 126 15.01 9.80 -11.05
C ASP A 126 14.06 10.93 -10.61
N GLN A 127 14.13 12.04 -11.30
CA GLN A 127 13.31 13.23 -11.03
C GLN A 127 12.11 13.38 -11.97
N SER A 128 11.89 12.42 -12.87
CA SER A 128 10.89 12.51 -13.92
C SER A 128 9.52 11.93 -13.52
N ARG A 129 9.48 11.06 -12.49
CA ARG A 129 8.29 10.29 -12.13
C ARG A 129 7.95 10.42 -10.65
N PRO A 130 6.66 10.26 -10.30
CA PRO A 130 6.25 10.06 -8.91
C PRO A 130 6.81 8.74 -8.36
N MET A 131 7.00 8.70 -7.05
CA MET A 131 7.44 7.53 -6.31
C MET A 131 6.32 7.04 -5.40
N LEU A 132 6.16 5.72 -5.37
CA LEU A 132 5.19 5.03 -4.54
C LEU A 132 5.90 3.86 -3.84
N ILE A 133 5.54 3.58 -2.60
CA ILE A 133 6.00 2.39 -1.90
C ILE A 133 4.87 1.37 -1.92
N CYS A 134 5.01 0.33 -2.74
CA CYS A 134 3.94 -0.66 -2.92
C CYS A 134 3.72 -1.50 -1.67
N GLU A 135 4.78 -1.74 -0.89
CA GLU A 135 4.69 -2.41 0.40
C GLU A 135 5.73 -1.84 1.37
N TYR A 136 5.29 -1.50 2.59
CA TYR A 136 6.17 -1.05 3.66
C TYR A 136 5.57 -1.33 5.03
N ALA A 137 6.39 -1.17 6.07
CA ALA A 137 5.96 -1.28 7.46
C ALA A 137 5.27 -2.62 7.76
N HIS A 138 5.87 -3.72 7.24
CA HIS A 138 5.45 -5.09 7.49
C HIS A 138 5.22 -5.32 8.99
N SER A 139 3.99 -5.62 9.40
CA SER A 139 3.61 -5.60 10.82
C SER A 139 3.79 -6.93 11.55
N MET A 140 4.56 -7.85 11.00
CA MET A 140 4.89 -9.12 11.65
C MET A 140 5.70 -8.91 12.94
N GLY A 141 5.24 -9.47 14.05
CA GLY A 141 5.93 -9.37 15.34
C GLY A 141 5.86 -7.97 15.94
N ASN A 142 7.00 -7.30 16.11
CA ASN A 142 7.08 -5.92 16.61
C ASN A 142 6.95 -4.89 15.47
N GLY A 143 5.87 -4.97 14.72
CA GLY A 143 5.65 -4.24 13.49
C GLY A 143 5.68 -2.73 13.55
N LEU A 144 5.43 -2.10 12.39
CA LEU A 144 5.40 -0.68 12.07
C LEU A 144 6.65 0.14 12.49
N GLY A 145 7.81 -0.47 12.63
CA GLY A 145 9.05 0.24 12.97
C GLY A 145 9.34 1.39 11.99
N ASN A 146 9.64 2.58 12.52
CA ASN A 146 9.92 3.79 11.76
C ASN A 146 8.74 4.35 10.94
N PHE A 147 7.51 3.94 11.19
CA PHE A 147 6.34 4.34 10.40
C PHE A 147 6.22 5.86 10.24
N ARG A 148 6.34 6.61 11.34
CA ARG A 148 6.37 8.08 11.32
C ARG A 148 7.47 8.64 10.42
N LYS A 149 8.64 8.00 10.32
CA LYS A 149 9.74 8.47 9.48
C LYS A 149 9.43 8.37 7.99
N PHE A 150 8.71 7.32 7.55
CA PHE A 150 8.21 7.23 6.18
C PHE A 150 7.26 8.38 5.86
N TRP A 151 6.30 8.67 6.74
CA TRP A 151 5.36 9.75 6.53
C TRP A 151 6.02 11.12 6.53
N ASN A 152 7.06 11.33 7.33
CA ASN A 152 7.86 12.56 7.26
C ASN A 152 8.54 12.72 5.89
N LEU A 153 8.94 11.61 5.25
CA LEU A 153 9.48 11.68 3.88
C LEU A 153 8.37 12.01 2.87
N PHE A 154 7.20 11.41 2.98
CA PHE A 154 6.08 11.69 2.07
C PHE A 154 5.69 13.18 2.11
N TYR A 155 5.63 13.79 3.27
CA TYR A 155 5.38 15.23 3.39
C TYR A 155 6.55 16.10 2.92
N LYS A 156 7.78 15.63 3.08
CA LYS A 156 8.98 16.40 2.74
C LYS A 156 9.27 16.41 1.25
N TYR A 157 9.01 15.32 0.56
CA TYR A 157 9.42 15.12 -0.83
C TYR A 157 8.18 15.08 -1.76
N PRO A 158 7.93 16.15 -2.56
CA PRO A 158 6.66 16.32 -3.29
C PRO A 158 6.30 15.22 -4.29
N ARG A 159 7.28 14.45 -4.78
CA ARG A 159 7.04 13.33 -5.70
C ARG A 159 6.87 11.98 -4.98
N MET A 160 7.00 11.93 -3.65
CA MET A 160 6.68 10.75 -2.85
C MET A 160 5.20 10.79 -2.48
N HIS A 161 4.40 9.93 -3.11
CA HIS A 161 2.94 9.96 -2.99
C HIS A 161 2.39 9.05 -1.90
N GLY A 162 3.24 8.41 -1.12
CA GLY A 162 2.84 7.53 -0.04
C GLY A 162 3.17 6.07 -0.30
N GLY A 163 2.43 5.17 0.33
CA GLY A 163 2.66 3.74 0.20
C GLY A 163 1.54 2.94 0.86
N PHE A 164 1.63 1.61 0.69
CA PHE A 164 0.67 0.66 1.22
C PHE A 164 1.32 -0.15 2.34
N THR A 165 0.72 -0.13 3.53
CA THR A 165 1.18 -0.93 4.66
C THR A 165 0.88 -2.40 4.40
N TRP A 166 1.85 -3.27 4.56
CA TRP A 166 1.65 -4.70 4.51
C TRP A 166 1.44 -5.26 5.92
N ASP A 167 0.25 -5.83 6.29
CA ASP A 167 -0.95 -5.65 5.49
C ASP A 167 -2.15 -5.24 6.37
N TRP A 168 -3.39 -5.44 5.95
CA TRP A 168 -4.56 -4.99 6.69
C TRP A 168 -5.05 -6.02 7.72
N VAL A 169 -5.10 -7.31 7.37
CA VAL A 169 -5.68 -8.35 8.20
C VAL A 169 -4.84 -9.62 8.19
N ASP A 170 -4.57 -10.19 9.35
CA ASP A 170 -3.96 -11.50 9.48
C ASP A 170 -4.71 -12.55 8.68
N GLN A 171 -3.99 -13.36 7.90
CA GLN A 171 -4.55 -14.29 6.92
C GLN A 171 -4.77 -15.70 7.49
N GLY A 172 -5.17 -15.79 8.77
CA GLY A 172 -5.43 -17.05 9.44
C GLY A 172 -6.75 -17.72 8.99
N LEU A 173 -6.73 -19.04 8.96
CA LEU A 173 -7.93 -19.86 8.71
C LEU A 173 -8.55 -20.33 10.02
N ARG A 174 -9.86 -20.11 10.21
CA ARG A 174 -10.57 -20.60 11.38
C ARG A 174 -10.83 -22.09 11.28
N LEU A 175 -10.21 -22.87 12.15
CA LEU A 175 -10.34 -24.31 12.24
C LEU A 175 -10.86 -24.73 13.61
N LYS A 176 -11.24 -26.00 13.74
CA LYS A 176 -11.61 -26.62 15.02
C LYS A 176 -10.68 -27.80 15.30
N ASP A 177 -10.22 -27.88 16.53
CA ASP A 177 -9.48 -29.04 17.02
C ASP A 177 -10.41 -30.25 17.22
N LYS A 178 -9.83 -31.40 17.60
CA LYS A 178 -10.55 -32.65 17.86
C LYS A 178 -11.61 -32.58 18.99
N ASN A 179 -11.52 -31.53 19.82
CA ASN A 179 -12.44 -31.28 20.92
C ASN A 179 -13.51 -30.23 20.55
N GLY A 180 -13.51 -29.74 19.31
CA GLY A 180 -14.39 -28.68 18.82
C GLY A 180 -13.99 -27.26 19.20
N LYS A 181 -12.81 -27.05 19.82
CA LYS A 181 -12.29 -25.72 20.15
C LYS A 181 -11.81 -25.03 18.87
N GLU A 182 -12.28 -23.82 18.63
CA GLU A 182 -11.85 -22.99 17.51
C GLU A 182 -10.47 -22.40 17.76
N TYR A 183 -9.67 -22.32 16.69
CA TYR A 183 -8.37 -21.65 16.65
C TYR A 183 -8.07 -21.10 15.26
N TRP A 184 -7.13 -20.16 15.17
CA TRP A 184 -6.61 -19.65 13.92
C TRP A 184 -5.38 -20.46 13.51
N GLU A 185 -5.45 -21.05 12.32
CA GLU A 185 -4.31 -21.74 11.72
C GLU A 185 -3.62 -20.83 10.72
N VAL A 186 -2.35 -20.60 10.92
CA VAL A 186 -1.53 -19.69 10.09
C VAL A 186 -0.27 -20.35 9.55
N ILE A 187 0.06 -21.59 9.98
CA ILE A 187 1.32 -22.24 9.64
C ILE A 187 1.18 -23.25 8.49
N ASN A 188 0.17 -24.13 8.57
CA ASN A 188 0.09 -25.27 7.65
C ASN A 188 -0.58 -24.97 6.32
N TYR A 189 -1.40 -23.92 6.24
CA TYR A 189 -2.22 -23.59 5.06
C TYR A 189 -1.93 -22.18 4.53
N SER A 190 -0.86 -21.55 4.98
CA SER A 190 -0.50 -20.20 4.64
C SER A 190 1.02 -20.04 4.52
N ASP A 191 1.50 -18.83 4.42
CA ASP A 191 2.91 -18.48 4.32
C ASP A 191 3.63 -18.48 5.70
N GLY A 192 3.12 -19.26 6.65
CA GLY A 192 3.67 -19.36 8.00
C GLY A 192 3.51 -18.06 8.79
N ALA A 193 4.59 -17.63 9.46
CA ALA A 193 4.57 -16.40 10.25
C ALA A 193 4.27 -15.15 9.40
N ASN A 194 4.56 -15.18 8.11
CA ASN A 194 4.26 -14.09 7.16
C ASN A 194 2.76 -13.88 6.93
N SER A 195 1.91 -14.76 7.43
CA SER A 195 0.46 -14.59 7.39
C SER A 195 -0.11 -13.80 8.57
N ASN A 196 0.75 -13.35 9.49
CA ASN A 196 0.40 -12.54 10.66
C ASN A 196 1.01 -11.15 10.57
N ASP A 197 0.66 -10.45 9.51
CA ASP A 197 1.18 -9.13 9.15
C ASP A 197 0.10 -8.05 9.25
N GLY A 198 -1.09 -8.44 9.70
CA GLY A 198 -2.26 -7.58 9.73
C GLY A 198 -2.21 -6.51 10.81
N LEU A 199 -2.78 -5.35 10.51
CA LEU A 199 -3.09 -4.31 11.48
C LEU A 199 -4.28 -4.69 12.37
N VAL A 200 -5.05 -5.68 11.93
CA VAL A 200 -6.11 -6.33 12.69
C VAL A 200 -5.97 -7.85 12.58
N ASN A 201 -6.39 -8.56 13.61
CA ASN A 201 -6.38 -10.02 13.60
C ASN A 201 -7.46 -10.61 12.65
N PRO A 202 -7.52 -11.94 12.44
CA PRO A 202 -8.50 -12.53 11.54
C PRO A 202 -9.96 -12.28 11.97
N ASP A 203 -10.24 -12.02 13.24
CA ASP A 203 -11.56 -11.64 13.76
C ASP A 203 -11.87 -10.15 13.62
N ARG A 204 -10.95 -9.37 13.02
CA ARG A 204 -11.02 -7.91 12.84
C ARG A 204 -10.86 -7.12 14.14
N GLU A 205 -10.31 -7.73 15.17
CA GLU A 205 -9.93 -7.01 16.38
C GLU A 205 -8.64 -6.23 16.15
N VAL A 206 -8.59 -5.04 16.72
CA VAL A 206 -7.48 -4.09 16.56
C VAL A 206 -6.21 -4.61 17.22
N GLN A 207 -5.11 -4.63 16.48
CA GLN A 207 -3.78 -4.90 17.02
C GLN A 207 -3.06 -3.59 17.39
N PRO A 208 -1.99 -3.64 18.22
CA PRO A 208 -1.28 -2.44 18.68
C PRO A 208 -0.79 -1.53 17.55
N GLU A 209 -0.42 -2.10 16.41
CA GLU A 209 0.10 -1.43 15.22
C GLU A 209 -0.90 -0.44 14.63
N LEU A 210 -2.20 -0.74 14.72
CA LEU A 210 -3.24 0.14 14.20
C LEU A 210 -3.33 1.46 14.99
N TYR A 211 -2.97 1.48 16.26
CA TYR A 211 -2.94 2.73 17.04
C TYR A 211 -1.81 3.66 16.57
N GLU A 212 -0.63 3.10 16.25
CA GLU A 212 0.47 3.87 15.65
C GLU A 212 0.06 4.42 14.28
N LEU A 213 -0.54 3.59 13.43
CA LEU A 213 -1.03 4.00 12.12
C LEU A 213 -2.06 5.12 12.26
N LYS A 214 -3.06 4.96 13.14
CA LYS A 214 -4.08 5.98 13.42
C LYS A 214 -3.44 7.31 13.82
N LYS A 215 -2.41 7.28 14.69
CA LYS A 215 -1.70 8.48 15.12
C LYS A 215 -0.91 9.13 13.98
N VAL A 216 -0.30 8.34 13.14
CA VAL A 216 0.50 8.86 12.01
C VAL A 216 -0.38 9.40 10.90
N PHE A 217 -1.53 8.77 10.63
CA PHE A 217 -2.48 9.16 9.57
C PHE A 217 -3.39 10.32 9.94
N GLN A 218 -3.40 10.76 11.20
CA GLN A 218 -4.28 11.87 11.58
C GLN A 218 -3.97 13.13 10.77
N ASN A 219 -5.00 13.75 10.23
CA ASN A 219 -4.89 14.94 9.41
C ASN A 219 -4.78 16.25 10.22
N PHE A 220 -5.22 16.23 11.46
CA PHE A 220 -5.08 17.37 12.38
C PHE A 220 -3.97 17.07 13.37
N ASN A 221 -2.91 17.87 13.34
CA ASN A 221 -1.80 17.74 14.25
C ASN A 221 -1.81 18.89 15.25
N VAL A 222 -1.64 18.56 16.52
CA VAL A 222 -1.58 19.53 17.61
C VAL A 222 -0.19 19.58 18.16
N GLU A 223 0.40 20.75 18.20
CA GLU A 223 1.73 21.01 18.75
C GLU A 223 1.62 21.95 19.93
N ASN A 224 2.37 21.67 20.99
CA ASN A 224 2.50 22.57 22.12
C ASN A 224 3.44 23.72 21.76
N ILE A 225 2.96 24.95 21.86
CA ILE A 225 3.76 26.16 21.67
C ILE A 225 4.25 26.68 23.03
N ASP A 226 3.33 26.91 23.96
CA ASP A 226 3.62 27.30 25.34
C ASP A 226 2.52 26.77 26.26
N ILE A 227 2.89 25.75 27.06
CA ILE A 227 1.91 25.11 27.96
C ILE A 227 1.52 26.01 29.14
N ASN A 228 2.41 26.92 29.57
CA ASN A 228 2.14 27.76 30.70
C ASN A 228 1.11 28.84 30.33
N GLU A 229 1.16 29.30 29.07
CA GLU A 229 0.19 30.26 28.51
C GLU A 229 -1.02 29.56 27.86
N GLY A 230 -1.08 28.24 27.91
CA GLY A 230 -2.15 27.45 27.27
C GLY A 230 -2.17 27.56 25.74
N LEU A 231 -1.03 27.87 25.13
CA LEU A 231 -0.94 28.11 23.69
C LEU A 231 -0.57 26.83 22.95
N VAL A 232 -1.44 26.40 22.02
CA VAL A 232 -1.23 25.26 21.11
C VAL A 232 -1.38 25.69 19.66
N SER A 233 -0.63 25.02 18.77
CA SER A 233 -0.80 25.15 17.32
C SER A 233 -1.56 23.94 16.80
N ILE A 234 -2.51 24.18 15.90
CA ILE A 234 -3.24 23.12 15.21
C ILE A 234 -3.00 23.29 13.71
N SER A 235 -2.40 22.27 13.09
CA SER A 235 -2.21 22.22 11.65
C SER A 235 -3.18 21.24 10.99
N ASN A 236 -3.68 21.61 9.81
CA ASN A 236 -4.55 20.80 8.97
C ASN A 236 -3.75 20.26 7.77
N ALA A 237 -3.54 18.97 7.70
CA ALA A 237 -2.85 18.28 6.62
C ALA A 237 -3.80 17.74 5.52
N ASN A 238 -5.11 18.03 5.59
CA ASN A 238 -6.03 17.70 4.50
C ASN A 238 -5.74 18.57 3.28
N TYR A 239 -5.86 17.97 2.09
CA TYR A 239 -5.70 18.68 0.81
C TYR A 239 -6.98 19.39 0.34
N PHE A 240 -8.15 18.84 0.69
CA PHE A 240 -9.44 19.26 0.13
C PHE A 240 -10.48 19.65 1.19
N THR A 241 -10.15 19.49 2.48
CA THR A 241 -11.06 19.77 3.60
C THR A 241 -10.47 20.84 4.49
N ASP A 242 -11.22 21.91 4.71
CA ASP A 242 -10.89 22.97 5.68
C ASP A 242 -11.30 22.58 7.12
N THR A 243 -11.13 23.49 8.06
CA THR A 243 -11.52 23.28 9.47
C THR A 243 -12.97 23.67 9.76
N LYS A 244 -13.74 24.06 8.75
CA LYS A 244 -15.14 24.48 8.93
C LYS A 244 -15.98 23.32 9.47
N GLY A 245 -16.61 23.54 10.61
CA GLY A 245 -17.43 22.52 11.27
C GLY A 245 -16.65 21.52 12.14
N ILE A 246 -15.32 21.65 12.20
CA ILE A 246 -14.51 20.85 13.13
C ILE A 246 -14.55 21.47 14.51
N ILE A 247 -14.82 20.66 15.52
CA ILE A 247 -14.89 21.07 16.92
C ILE A 247 -13.63 20.54 17.63
N LEU A 248 -12.88 21.45 18.25
CA LEU A 248 -11.79 21.09 19.15
C LEU A 248 -12.35 20.83 20.56
N CYS A 249 -12.20 19.60 21.03
CA CYS A 249 -12.43 19.25 22.42
C CYS A 249 -11.09 19.08 23.13
N TRP A 250 -10.94 19.65 24.31
CA TRP A 250 -9.72 19.54 25.09
C TRP A 250 -10.02 19.29 26.57
N THR A 251 -9.07 18.68 27.24
CA THR A 251 -9.12 18.47 28.70
C THR A 251 -7.73 18.75 29.26
N LEU A 252 -7.67 19.53 30.33
CA LEU A 252 -6.44 19.73 31.08
C LEU A 252 -6.37 18.70 32.21
N LEU A 253 -5.28 17.93 32.23
CA LEU A 253 -5.02 16.95 33.28
C LEU A 253 -3.78 17.38 34.07
N GLU A 254 -3.86 17.36 35.38
CA GLU A 254 -2.73 17.55 36.28
C GLU A 254 -2.32 16.18 36.82
N ASN A 255 -1.06 15.74 36.56
CA ASN A 255 -0.53 14.43 36.95
C ASN A 255 -1.39 13.23 36.47
N GLY A 256 -2.10 13.40 35.34
CA GLY A 256 -2.93 12.36 34.75
C GLY A 256 -4.35 12.23 35.34
N LEU A 257 -4.76 13.18 36.18
CA LEU A 257 -6.08 13.24 36.83
C LEU A 257 -6.88 14.45 36.33
#